data_2b6889e7f4844971577dcbfc9dc1f34e
#
_entry.id   2b6889e7f4844971577dcbfc9dc1f34e
#
_cell.length_a   1.000
_cell.length_b   1.000
_cell.length_c   1.000
_cell.angle_alpha   90.00
_cell.angle_beta   90.00
_cell.angle_gamma   90.00
#
_symmetry.space_group_name_H-M   'P 1'
#
loop_
_entity.id
_entity.type
_entity.pdbx_description
1 polymer ?
#
loop_
_entity_poly.entity_id
_entity_poly.type
_entity_poly.pdbx_seq_one_letter_code
_entity_poly.pdbx_strand_id
1 'polypeptide(L)' 'MRTEFHNEEFQITSEVIQTPSGWWKVTLRDDDSGQTVGPSMRLFNLEADALAYAEGLCA' A
#
# COMPACT_ATOMS: atom_id res chain seq x y z
N MET A 1 -9.93 2.77 -8.49
CA MET A 1 -10.16 1.64 -7.58
C MET A 1 -9.07 1.59 -6.52
N ARG A 2 -9.41 1.23 -5.29
CA ARG A 2 -8.51 1.29 -4.15
C ARG A 2 -8.64 0.02 -3.32
N THR A 3 -7.50 -0.55 -2.95
CA THR A 3 -7.45 -1.77 -2.13
C THR A 3 -6.57 -1.50 -0.92
N GLU A 4 -7.01 -1.97 0.25
CA GLU A 4 -6.25 -1.81 1.49
C GLU A 4 -6.02 -3.17 2.15
N PHE A 5 -4.83 -3.33 2.74
CA PHE A 5 -4.50 -4.45 3.61
C PHE A 5 -4.14 -3.90 4.97
N HIS A 6 -4.65 -4.52 6.02
CA HIS A 6 -4.47 -4.03 7.38
C HIS A 6 -3.80 -5.09 8.26
N ASN A 7 -2.86 -4.68 9.10
CA ASN A 7 -2.23 -5.53 10.10
C ASN A 7 -2.46 -4.93 11.48
N GLU A 8 -3.34 -5.54 12.28
CA GLU A 8 -3.71 -5.04 13.60
C GLU A 8 -2.56 -5.14 14.60
N GLU A 9 -1.72 -6.16 14.46
CA GLU A 9 -0.61 -6.37 15.40
C GLU A 9 0.39 -5.22 15.35
N PHE A 10 0.72 -4.76 14.14
CA PHE A 10 1.67 -3.67 13.95
C PHE A 10 0.98 -2.33 13.73
N GLN A 11 -0.34 -2.32 13.63
CA GLN A 11 -1.16 -1.13 13.39
C GLN A 11 -0.68 -0.36 12.15
N ILE A 12 -0.57 -1.09 11.06
CA ILE A 12 -0.20 -0.53 9.77
C ILE A 12 -1.23 -0.91 8.71
N THR A 13 -1.37 -0.06 7.71
CA THR A 13 -2.25 -0.31 6.56
C THR A 13 -1.47 -0.02 5.28
N SER A 14 -1.43 -1.00 4.37
CA SER A 14 -0.90 -0.75 3.04
C SER A 14 -2.06 -0.47 2.09
N GLU A 15 -1.84 0.43 1.14
CA GLU A 15 -2.88 0.91 0.24
C GLU A 15 -2.40 0.82 -1.19
N VAL A 16 -3.25 0.30 -2.07
CA VAL A 16 -2.98 0.21 -3.51
C VAL A 16 -3.98 1.09 -4.23
N ILE A 17 -3.48 2.09 -4.96
CA ILE A 17 -4.31 3.03 -5.72
C ILE A 17 -3.79 3.09 -7.13
N GLN A 18 -4.68 3.05 -8.12
CA GLN A 18 -4.31 3.29 -9.50
C GLN A 18 -4.15 4.78 -9.75
N THR A 19 -3.01 5.18 -10.33
CA THR A 19 -2.77 6.58 -10.65
C THR A 19 -3.48 6.94 -11.95
N PRO A 20 -3.66 8.25 -12.22
CA PRO A 20 -4.25 8.68 -13.49
C PRO A 20 -3.51 8.21 -14.74
N SER A 21 -2.21 7.93 -14.61
CA SER A 21 -1.40 7.43 -15.72
C SER A 21 -1.51 5.91 -15.92
N GLY A 22 -2.27 5.22 -15.06
CA GLY A 22 -2.46 3.78 -15.17
C GLY A 22 -1.51 2.93 -14.34
N TRP A 23 -0.58 3.55 -13.62
CA TRP A 23 0.31 2.84 -12.72
C TRP A 23 -0.41 2.52 -11.40
N TRP A 24 0.11 1.52 -10.69
CA TRP A 24 -0.43 1.11 -9.39
C TRP A 24 0.54 1.55 -8.30
N LYS A 25 0.07 2.45 -7.42
CA LYS A 25 0.89 3.00 -6.34
C LYS A 25 0.58 2.26 -5.04
N VAL A 26 1.63 1.81 -4.36
CA VAL A 26 1.51 1.17 -3.04
C VAL A 26 2.15 2.09 -2.00
N THR A 27 1.40 2.35 -0.93
CA THR A 27 1.90 3.15 0.21
C THR A 27 1.63 2.40 1.50
N LEU A 28 2.42 2.70 2.52
CA LEU A 28 2.24 2.15 3.87
C LEU A 28 1.93 3.29 4.81
N ARG A 29 0.89 3.11 5.63
CA ARG A 29 0.46 4.12 6.59
C ARG A 29 0.53 3.55 8.01
N ASP A 30 0.99 4.39 8.95
CA ASP A 30 0.93 4.09 10.38
C ASP A 30 -0.46 4.47 10.88
N ASP A 31 -1.21 3.52 11.39
CA ASP A 31 -2.59 3.77 11.83
C ASP A 31 -2.65 4.63 13.08
N ASP A 32 -1.62 4.59 13.95
CA ASP A 32 -1.60 5.41 15.16
C ASP A 32 -1.50 6.89 14.84
N SER A 33 -0.59 7.26 13.95
CA SER A 33 -0.37 8.67 13.60
C SER A 33 -1.16 9.11 12.38
N GLY A 34 -1.62 8.17 11.57
CA GLY A 34 -2.28 8.45 10.31
C GLY A 34 -1.32 8.91 9.22
N GLN A 35 -0.02 8.84 9.47
CA GLN A 35 0.99 9.31 8.53
C GLN A 35 1.52 8.18 7.66
N THR A 36 1.86 8.53 6.43
CA THR A 36 2.52 7.59 5.53
C THR A 36 3.93 7.30 6.04
N VAL A 37 4.27 6.02 6.15
CA VAL A 37 5.60 5.61 6.55
C VAL A 37 6.50 5.63 5.32
N GLY A 38 7.36 6.61 5.23
CA GLY A 38 8.28 6.72 4.10
C GLY A 38 9.57 5.98 4.37
N PRO A 39 10.29 5.56 3.35
CA PRO A 39 10.10 5.72 1.91
C PRO A 39 9.43 4.48 1.29
N SER A 40 8.23 4.16 1.67
CA SER A 40 7.58 2.92 1.28
C SER A 40 6.69 3.03 0.03
N MET A 41 6.62 4.21 -0.59
CA MET A 41 5.85 4.35 -1.83
C MET A 41 6.55 3.62 -2.96
N ARG A 42 5.80 2.82 -3.70
CA ARG A 42 6.32 2.07 -4.83
C ARG A 42 5.30 2.03 -5.96
N LEU A 43 5.79 2.05 -7.19
CA LEU A 43 4.95 2.02 -8.39
C LEU A 43 5.12 0.70 -9.11
N PHE A 44 4.01 0.16 -9.59
CA PHE A 44 3.97 -1.06 -10.40
C PHE A 44 3.14 -0.82 -11.63
N ASN A 45 3.45 -1.48 -12.73
CA ASN A 45 2.63 -1.40 -13.94
C ASN A 45 1.56 -2.50 -14.00
N LEU A 46 1.61 -3.48 -13.12
CA LEU A 46 0.60 -4.55 -13.04
C LEU A 46 -0.07 -4.53 -11.66
N GLU A 47 -1.39 -4.61 -11.66
CA GLU A 47 -2.15 -4.66 -10.41
C GLU A 47 -1.74 -5.85 -9.55
N ALA A 48 -1.57 -7.03 -10.16
CA ALA A 48 -1.21 -8.23 -9.41
C ALA A 48 0.10 -8.06 -8.64
N ASP A 49 1.08 -7.41 -9.23
CA ASP A 49 2.36 -7.15 -8.58
C ASP A 49 2.20 -6.19 -7.40
N ALA A 50 1.40 -5.15 -7.59
CA ALA A 50 1.13 -4.18 -6.54
C ALA A 50 0.41 -4.82 -5.36
N LEU A 51 -0.60 -5.65 -5.64
CA LEU A 51 -1.35 -6.34 -4.59
C LEU A 51 -0.47 -7.30 -3.80
N ALA A 52 0.39 -8.05 -4.49
CA ALA A 52 1.30 -8.99 -3.82
C ALA A 52 2.28 -8.24 -2.91
N TYR A 53 2.81 -7.13 -3.38
CA TYR A 53 3.73 -6.32 -2.59
C TYR A 53 3.04 -5.72 -1.36
N ALA A 54 1.85 -5.16 -1.54
CA ALA A 54 1.09 -4.54 -0.45
C ALA A 54 0.70 -5.58 0.62
N GLU A 55 0.28 -6.76 0.20
CA GLU A 55 -0.04 -7.85 1.12
C GLU A 55 1.19 -8.26 1.94
N GLY A 56 2.35 -8.34 1.29
CA GLY A 56 3.60 -8.68 1.96
C GLY A 56 4.02 -7.67 3.00
N LEU A 57 3.70 -6.38 2.81
CA LEU A 57 4.01 -5.35 3.80
C LEU A 57 3.22 -5.53 5.09
N CYS A 58 2.05 -6.13 5.00
CA CYS A 58 1.16 -6.34 6.15
C CYS A 58 1.17 -7.77 6.68
N ALA A 59 2.02 -8.61 6.12
CA ALA A 59 2.10 -10.02 6.52
C ALA A 59 2.82 -10.21 7.84
#